data_3cbf2748490f474eb03eee56e90cd6e5
#
_entry.id   3cbf2748490f474eb03eee56e90cd6e5
#
_cell.length_a   1.000
_cell.length_b   1.000
_cell.length_c   1.000
_cell.angle_alpha   90.00
_cell.angle_beta   90.00
_cell.angle_gamma   90.00
#
_symmetry.space_group_name_H-M   'P 1'
#
loop_
_entity.id
_entity.type
_entity.pdbx_description
1 polymer ?
#
loop_
_entity_poly.entity_id
_entity_poly.type
_entity_poly.pdbx_seq_one_letter_code
_entity_poly.pdbx_strand_id
1 'polypeptide(L)'
;MNVMNRLLCGAALGLAVSVSSVGAWAETPANMLVIANRIDDVTTLDPAESFEFAGADISRNVYNRLVYLDPLDLEAGYKPDLAESWEVSEDGKTITFTMREGVTFQSGNPVRAEDAAFSL
;
A
#
# COMPACT_ATOMS: atom_id res chain seq x y z
N MET A 1 45.32 18.19 -56.34
CA MET A 1 44.20 17.62 -55.59
C MET A 1 43.87 18.65 -54.53
N ASN A 2 42.81 19.41 -54.76
CA ASN A 2 42.54 20.71 -54.15
C ASN A 2 42.09 20.55 -52.67
N VAL A 3 42.62 21.43 -51.80
CA VAL A 3 42.32 21.54 -50.36
C VAL A 3 40.82 21.69 -50.10
N MET A 4 40.05 22.18 -51.08
CA MET A 4 38.62 22.40 -51.01
C MET A 4 37.80 21.08 -50.97
N ASN A 5 38.34 19.98 -51.52
CA ASN A 5 37.63 18.67 -51.43
C ASN A 5 37.82 17.92 -50.09
N ARG A 6 38.77 18.37 -49.27
CA ARG A 6 38.99 17.77 -47.93
C ARG A 6 38.09 18.39 -46.83
N LEU A 7 37.59 19.60 -47.06
CA LEU A 7 36.70 20.28 -46.12
C LEU A 7 35.24 19.83 -46.25
N LEU A 8 34.85 19.27 -47.38
CA LEU A 8 33.46 18.79 -47.60
C LEU A 8 33.21 17.37 -47.05
N CYS A 9 34.27 16.56 -46.85
CA CYS A 9 34.11 15.21 -46.28
C CYS A 9 34.02 15.22 -44.71
N GLY A 10 34.51 16.30 -44.07
CA GLY A 10 34.48 16.41 -42.61
C GLY A 10 33.13 16.85 -42.01
N ALA A 11 32.29 17.51 -42.81
CA ALA A 11 31.02 18.06 -42.36
C ALA A 11 29.83 17.06 -42.42
N ALA A 12 29.99 15.96 -43.16
CA ALA A 12 28.92 14.99 -43.35
C ALA A 12 28.85 13.88 -42.26
N LEU A 13 29.92 13.72 -41.46
CA LEU A 13 29.95 12.72 -40.39
C LEU A 13 29.47 13.27 -38.98
N GLY A 14 29.26 14.57 -38.90
CA GLY A 14 28.88 15.22 -37.62
C GLY A 14 27.37 15.27 -37.34
N LEU A 15 26.51 14.91 -38.31
CA LEU A 15 25.07 15.13 -38.22
C LEU A 15 24.23 13.84 -37.94
N ALA A 16 24.86 12.68 -37.74
CA ALA A 16 24.17 11.39 -37.69
C ALA A 16 24.01 10.82 -36.24
N VAL A 17 24.34 11.57 -35.18
CA VAL A 17 24.33 11.01 -33.81
C VAL A 17 23.33 11.70 -32.88
N SER A 18 22.44 12.52 -33.37
CA SER A 18 21.52 13.30 -32.50
C SER A 18 20.03 12.92 -32.57
N VAL A 19 19.70 11.69 -32.99
CA VAL A 19 18.29 11.25 -32.96
C VAL A 19 18.20 9.82 -32.47
N SER A 20 18.15 9.61 -31.19
CA SER A 20 17.37 8.52 -30.56
C SER A 20 17.49 8.53 -29.02
N SER A 21 17.13 9.63 -28.36
CA SER A 21 16.55 9.51 -27.03
C SER A 21 15.04 9.37 -27.20
N VAL A 22 14.60 8.30 -27.82
CA VAL A 22 13.23 7.83 -27.63
C VAL A 22 13.21 7.37 -26.19
N GLY A 23 12.69 8.23 -25.31
CA GLY A 23 12.42 7.83 -23.92
C GLY A 23 11.61 6.55 -24.00
N ALA A 24 12.17 5.45 -23.50
CA ALA A 24 11.42 4.22 -23.31
C ALA A 24 10.35 4.52 -22.23
N TRP A 25 9.21 4.97 -22.66
CA TRP A 25 8.02 5.01 -21.81
C TRP A 25 7.61 3.56 -21.65
N ALA A 26 8.01 2.96 -20.53
CA ALA A 26 7.50 1.65 -20.16
C ALA A 26 5.99 1.82 -19.91
N GLU A 27 5.19 1.30 -20.84
CA GLU A 27 3.75 1.30 -20.69
C GLU A 27 3.39 0.41 -19.49
N THR A 28 2.57 0.93 -18.58
CA THR A 28 2.08 0.16 -17.45
C THR A 28 1.22 -1.00 -17.95
N PRO A 29 1.50 -2.26 -17.59
CA PRO A 29 0.68 -3.39 -17.98
C PRO A 29 -0.80 -3.18 -17.64
N ALA A 30 -1.70 -3.64 -18.51
CA ALA A 30 -3.14 -3.42 -18.36
C ALA A 30 -3.76 -4.02 -17.07
N ASN A 31 -3.07 -4.95 -16.43
CA ASN A 31 -3.44 -5.59 -15.17
C ASN A 31 -2.75 -4.97 -13.94
N MET A 32 -2.07 -3.84 -14.11
CA MET A 32 -1.33 -3.16 -13.03
C MET A 32 -1.93 -1.77 -12.79
N LEU A 33 -2.27 -1.50 -11.53
CA LEU A 33 -2.59 -0.16 -11.05
C LEU A 33 -1.35 0.44 -10.40
N VAL A 34 -0.87 1.56 -10.93
CA VAL A 34 0.23 2.33 -10.34
C VAL A 34 -0.34 3.52 -9.59
N ILE A 35 -0.10 3.54 -8.28
CA ILE A 35 -0.50 4.66 -7.42
C ILE A 35 0.79 5.35 -6.97
N ALA A 36 0.94 6.62 -7.36
CA ALA A 36 2.00 7.48 -6.85
C ALA A 36 1.49 8.19 -5.59
N ASN A 37 2.10 7.91 -4.47
CA ASN A 37 1.74 8.52 -3.20
C ASN A 37 2.97 9.14 -2.53
N ARG A 38 2.74 10.19 -1.73
CA ARG A 38 3.78 10.80 -0.91
C ARG A 38 3.88 10.00 0.39
N ILE A 39 5.06 9.49 0.69
CA ILE A 39 5.34 8.63 1.83
C ILE A 39 6.48 9.13 2.74
N ASP A 40 6.94 10.35 2.53
CA ASP A 40 8.06 10.95 3.25
C ASP A 40 7.72 11.30 4.71
N ASP A 41 6.47 11.21 5.10
CA ASP A 41 5.96 11.38 6.47
C ASP A 41 5.77 10.06 7.22
N VAL A 42 5.90 8.89 6.56
CA VAL A 42 5.76 7.58 7.23
C VAL A 42 7.00 7.31 8.10
N THR A 43 6.81 7.31 9.41
CA THR A 43 7.87 7.05 10.40
C THR A 43 7.88 5.62 10.89
N THR A 44 6.71 4.98 10.94
CA THR A 44 6.52 3.60 11.38
C THR A 44 5.29 2.99 10.71
N LEU A 45 5.24 1.68 10.65
CA LEU A 45 4.05 0.92 10.24
C LEU A 45 3.37 0.22 11.43
N ASP A 46 3.81 0.49 12.66
CA ASP A 46 3.11 0.04 13.85
C ASP A 46 1.78 0.81 13.98
N PRO A 47 0.62 0.13 13.99
CA PRO A 47 -0.67 0.80 14.06
C PRO A 47 -0.87 1.64 15.33
N ALA A 48 -0.16 1.33 16.43
CA ALA A 48 -0.21 2.08 17.67
C ALA A 48 0.57 3.40 17.60
N GLU A 49 1.50 3.55 16.66
CA GLU A 49 2.39 4.71 16.53
C GLU A 49 2.20 5.49 15.23
N SER A 50 1.57 4.88 14.23
CA SER A 50 1.36 5.49 12.91
C SER A 50 0.13 6.40 12.92
N PHE A 51 0.33 7.71 12.77
CA PHE A 51 -0.74 8.72 12.74
C PHE A 51 -0.89 9.40 11.37
N GLU A 52 0.00 9.11 10.43
CA GLU A 52 0.02 9.71 9.11
C GLU A 52 -0.98 9.03 8.16
N PHE A 53 -1.52 9.79 7.21
CA PHE A 53 -2.48 9.25 6.24
C PHE A 53 -1.90 8.10 5.42
N ALA A 54 -0.63 8.21 4.98
CA ALA A 54 0.04 7.17 4.21
C ALA A 54 0.26 5.90 5.04
N GLY A 55 0.68 6.03 6.31
CA GLY A 55 0.80 4.92 7.26
C GLY A 55 -0.54 4.23 7.54
N ALA A 56 -1.60 5.01 7.75
CA ALA A 56 -2.94 4.48 7.96
C ALA A 56 -3.49 3.75 6.73
N ASP A 57 -3.16 4.20 5.51
CA ASP A 57 -3.58 3.55 4.28
C ASP A 57 -2.88 2.20 4.09
N ILE A 58 -1.58 2.12 4.38
CA ILE A 58 -0.83 0.87 4.39
C ILE A 58 -1.39 -0.08 5.46
N SER A 59 -1.57 0.41 6.69
CA SER A 59 -2.03 -0.39 7.83
C SER A 59 -3.40 -1.02 7.58
N ARG A 60 -4.32 -0.29 6.92
CA ARG A 60 -5.65 -0.82 6.54
C ARG A 60 -5.59 -2.02 5.59
N ASN A 61 -4.53 -2.13 4.80
CA ASN A 61 -4.37 -3.20 3.81
C ASN A 61 -3.50 -4.36 4.32
N VAL A 62 -2.76 -4.18 5.42
CA VAL A 62 -1.79 -5.15 5.94
C VAL A 62 -2.28 -5.83 7.21
N TYR A 63 -3.00 -5.10 8.07
CA TYR A 63 -3.46 -5.61 9.36
C TYR A 63 -4.96 -5.92 9.35
N ASN A 64 -5.32 -7.01 10.04
CA ASN A 64 -6.70 -7.26 10.41
C ASN A 64 -7.11 -6.38 11.60
N ARG A 65 -8.42 -6.22 11.77
CA ARG A 65 -9.06 -5.50 12.88
C ARG A 65 -9.98 -6.45 13.62
N LEU A 66 -10.41 -6.09 14.80
CA LEU A 66 -11.47 -6.86 15.48
C LEU A 66 -12.76 -6.82 14.67
N VAL A 67 -13.15 -5.62 14.25
CA VAL A 67 -14.31 -5.34 13.40
C VAL A 67 -13.95 -4.25 12.41
N TYR A 68 -14.68 -4.16 11.31
CA TYR A 68 -14.49 -3.09 10.34
C TYR A 68 -15.81 -2.43 9.96
N LEU A 69 -15.72 -1.18 9.50
CA LEU A 69 -16.83 -0.45 8.90
C LEU A 69 -16.61 -0.40 7.39
N ASP A 70 -17.60 -0.87 6.64
CA ASP A 70 -17.56 -0.80 5.17
C ASP A 70 -17.87 0.64 4.73
N PRO A 71 -16.93 1.36 4.08
CA PRO A 71 -17.15 2.73 3.67
C PRO A 71 -18.22 2.88 2.58
N LEU A 72 -18.58 1.79 1.90
CA LEU A 72 -19.61 1.76 0.86
C LEU A 72 -21.00 1.39 1.41
N ASP A 73 -21.07 0.94 2.66
CA ASP A 73 -22.31 0.49 3.30
C ASP A 73 -22.27 0.82 4.80
N LEU A 74 -22.34 2.10 5.10
CA LEU A 74 -22.29 2.59 6.49
C LEU A 74 -23.56 2.23 7.29
N GLU A 75 -24.67 2.02 6.61
CA GLU A 75 -25.95 1.67 7.25
C GLU A 75 -25.95 0.24 7.81
N ALA A 76 -25.14 -0.66 7.23
CA ALA A 76 -24.97 -2.00 7.76
C ALA A 76 -24.21 -2.05 9.11
N GLY A 77 -23.59 -0.93 9.53
CA GLY A 77 -22.81 -0.84 10.75
C GLY A 77 -21.50 -1.65 10.69
N TYR A 78 -21.01 -2.04 11.87
CA TYR A 78 -19.78 -2.81 11.96
C TYR A 78 -19.97 -4.25 11.50
N LYS A 79 -18.97 -4.74 10.77
CA LYS A 79 -18.89 -6.12 10.26
C LYS A 79 -17.76 -6.89 10.96
N PRO A 80 -17.91 -8.23 11.14
CA PRO A 80 -16.88 -9.08 11.71
C PRO A 80 -15.58 -9.10 10.87
N ASP A 81 -14.41 -9.13 11.57
CA ASP A 81 -13.10 -9.39 10.96
C ASP A 81 -12.37 -10.45 11.81
N LEU A 82 -11.41 -10.10 12.68
CA LEU A 82 -10.80 -11.04 13.63
C LEU A 82 -11.78 -11.49 14.71
N ALA A 83 -12.66 -10.63 15.15
CA ALA A 83 -13.80 -11.03 15.95
C ALA A 83 -14.91 -11.56 15.04
N GLU A 84 -15.43 -12.73 15.32
CA GLU A 84 -16.60 -13.30 14.63
C GLU A 84 -17.91 -12.71 15.12
N SER A 85 -17.95 -12.27 16.39
CA SER A 85 -19.10 -11.62 17.03
C SER A 85 -18.67 -10.76 18.20
N TRP A 86 -19.58 -9.92 18.68
CA TRP A 86 -19.40 -9.13 19.90
C TRP A 86 -20.72 -8.87 20.60
N GLU A 87 -20.64 -8.64 21.91
CA GLU A 87 -21.76 -8.29 22.76
C GLU A 87 -21.47 -7.01 23.54
N VAL A 88 -22.44 -6.13 23.65
CA VAL A 88 -22.37 -4.91 24.44
C VAL A 88 -23.20 -5.10 25.70
N SER A 89 -22.61 -4.83 26.88
CA SER A 89 -23.33 -4.91 28.15
C SER A 89 -24.51 -3.93 28.19
N GLU A 90 -25.52 -4.21 29.03
CA GLU A 90 -26.73 -3.38 29.16
C GLU A 90 -26.41 -1.93 29.55
N ASP A 91 -25.35 -1.71 30.33
CA ASP A 91 -24.88 -0.38 30.73
C ASP A 91 -24.00 0.32 29.69
N GLY A 92 -23.72 -0.34 28.55
CA GLY A 92 -22.91 0.18 27.45
C GLY A 92 -21.42 0.38 27.75
N LYS A 93 -20.92 -0.15 28.88
CA LYS A 93 -19.55 0.09 29.33
C LYS A 93 -18.57 -1.02 28.97
N THR A 94 -19.08 -2.20 28.64
CA THR A 94 -18.26 -3.37 28.31
C THR A 94 -18.65 -3.91 26.94
N ILE A 95 -17.64 -4.19 26.13
CA ILE A 95 -17.82 -4.91 24.87
C ILE A 95 -17.00 -6.20 24.97
N THR A 96 -17.66 -7.33 24.79
CA THR A 96 -17.02 -8.65 24.78
C THR A 96 -16.93 -9.13 23.33
N PHE A 97 -15.72 -9.39 22.86
CA PHE A 97 -15.47 -9.93 21.53
C PHE A 97 -15.23 -11.42 21.58
N THR A 98 -15.85 -12.17 20.67
CA THR A 98 -15.53 -13.59 20.43
C THR A 98 -14.55 -13.66 19.25
N MET A 99 -13.37 -14.17 19.49
CA MET A 99 -12.33 -14.25 18.44
C MET A 99 -12.60 -15.40 17.49
N ARG A 100 -12.31 -15.19 16.21
CA ARG A 100 -12.40 -16.20 15.17
C ARG A 100 -11.34 -17.29 15.41
N GLU A 101 -11.75 -18.56 15.34
CA GLU A 101 -10.84 -19.69 15.45
C GLU A 101 -10.01 -19.93 14.19
N GLY A 102 -8.84 -20.53 14.34
CA GLY A 102 -7.97 -20.98 13.25
C GLY A 102 -7.22 -19.85 12.53
N VAL A 103 -7.26 -18.63 13.03
CA VAL A 103 -6.46 -17.52 12.48
C VAL A 103 -5.01 -17.64 12.94
N THR A 104 -4.08 -17.39 12.01
CA THR A 104 -2.64 -17.44 12.28
C THR A 104 -1.95 -16.16 11.80
N PHE A 105 -0.88 -15.78 12.49
CA PHE A 105 0.07 -14.79 11.99
C PHE A 105 0.83 -15.34 10.77
N GLN A 106 1.52 -14.46 10.04
CA GLN A 106 2.43 -14.84 8.94
C GLN A 106 3.54 -15.79 9.39
N SER A 107 3.91 -15.80 10.66
CA SER A 107 4.85 -16.76 11.28
C SER A 107 4.29 -18.16 11.41
N GLY A 108 2.97 -18.35 11.22
CA GLY A 108 2.26 -19.61 11.47
C GLY A 108 1.80 -19.79 12.91
N ASN A 109 2.13 -18.88 13.83
CA ASN A 109 1.63 -18.93 15.20
C ASN A 109 0.13 -18.59 15.23
N PRO A 110 -0.67 -19.22 16.12
CA PRO A 110 -2.09 -18.91 16.25
C PRO A 110 -2.27 -17.49 16.83
N VAL A 111 -3.25 -16.76 16.30
CA VAL A 111 -3.72 -15.50 16.89
C VAL A 111 -4.64 -15.82 18.07
N ARG A 112 -4.45 -15.15 19.21
CA ARG A 112 -5.19 -15.34 20.45
C ARG A 112 -5.82 -14.04 20.93
N ALA A 113 -6.76 -14.13 21.83
CA ALA A 113 -7.39 -12.98 22.45
C ALA A 113 -6.39 -12.06 23.19
N GLU A 114 -5.33 -12.67 23.76
CA GLU A 114 -4.25 -11.93 24.44
C GLU A 114 -3.45 -11.05 23.48
N ASP A 115 -3.27 -11.49 22.21
CA ASP A 115 -2.57 -10.72 21.18
C ASP A 115 -3.39 -9.48 20.78
N ALA A 116 -4.71 -9.65 20.65
CA ALA A 116 -5.62 -8.54 20.40
C ALA A 116 -5.66 -7.55 21.60
N ALA A 117 -5.71 -8.07 22.80
CA ALA A 117 -5.68 -7.25 24.02
C ALA A 117 -4.36 -6.48 24.20
N PHE A 118 -3.25 -7.03 23.73
CA PHE A 118 -1.95 -6.34 23.74
C PHE A 118 -1.92 -5.15 22.77
N SER A 119 -2.66 -5.23 21.66
CA SER A 119 -2.68 -4.20 20.60
C SER A 119 -3.66 -3.05 20.89
N LEU A 120 -4.50 -3.14 21.94
CA LEU A 120 -5.47 -2.11 22.32
C LEU A 120 -4.91 -1.14 23.35
#